data_c57caa1bbbb738d66b2eac2e3e5134de
#
_entry.id   c57caa1bbbb738d66b2eac2e3e5134de
#
_cell.length_a   1.000
_cell.length_b   1.000
_cell.length_c   1.000
_cell.angle_alpha   90.00
_cell.angle_beta   90.00
_cell.angle_gamma   90.00
#
_symmetry.space_group_name_H-M   'P 1'
#
loop_
_entity.id
_entity.type
_entity.pdbx_description
1 polymer ?
#
loop_
_entity_poly.entity_id
_entity_poly.type
_entity_poly.pdbx_seq_one_letter_code
_entity_poly.pdbx_strand_id
1 'polypeptide(L)'
;MYIIAAILIFGVLIAVHELGHFLAAKACGVRVNEFSIGMGPAIFHTTKDETEYSLRLLPIGGFCAMEGEDEESDDPRALERQGFWKKLLIFVAGAAMNFLTGFVIMLCLYAGAQGFYTAEIVELDPAFPQQGENGIMVGDVIWAINGERIYLKSDVSTVLGVVDLDENGTIEMTVKRGGEKLKRTLTLQTYTDENGAEVRRYGFTYGGIVEATPLVRLQYSWYNTLDFVRLVRMSLMLSLIHISEPTRRTPIS
;
A
#
# COMPACT_ATOMS: atom_id res chain seq x y z
N MET A 1 11.33 -18.21 17.69
CA MET A 1 10.15 -18.56 16.86
C MET A 1 9.86 -17.48 15.82
N TYR A 2 9.73 -16.21 16.18
CA TYR A 2 9.39 -15.11 15.24
C TYR A 2 10.40 -14.89 14.11
N ILE A 3 11.71 -15.02 14.36
CA ILE A 3 12.75 -14.87 13.35
C ILE A 3 12.61 -15.94 12.25
N ILE A 4 12.38 -17.19 12.64
CA ILE A 4 12.19 -18.29 11.69
C ILE A 4 10.93 -18.06 10.85
N ALA A 5 9.83 -17.62 11.48
CA ALA A 5 8.60 -17.29 10.76
C ALA A 5 8.82 -16.12 9.77
N ALA A 6 9.57 -15.10 10.18
CA ALA A 6 9.91 -13.98 9.30
C ALA A 6 10.72 -14.44 8.09
N ILE A 7 11.75 -15.27 8.29
CA ILE A 7 12.57 -15.83 7.22
C ILE A 7 11.71 -16.63 6.23
N LEU A 8 10.81 -17.48 6.73
CA LEU A 8 9.93 -18.27 5.87
C LEU A 8 8.97 -17.39 5.07
N ILE A 9 8.38 -16.37 5.71
CA ILE A 9 7.49 -15.42 5.02
C ILE A 9 8.24 -14.66 3.93
N PHE A 10 9.45 -14.16 4.23
CA PHE A 10 10.30 -13.51 3.22
C PHE A 10 10.66 -14.48 2.08
N GLY A 11 11.01 -15.72 2.39
CA GLY A 11 11.28 -16.74 1.38
C GLY A 11 10.09 -16.96 0.44
N VAL A 12 8.89 -17.06 0.99
CA VAL A 12 7.65 -17.19 0.19
C VAL A 12 7.40 -15.96 -0.67
N LEU A 13 7.55 -14.73 -0.12
CA LEU A 13 7.35 -13.50 -0.87
C LEU A 13 8.33 -13.36 -2.03
N ILE A 14 9.60 -13.74 -1.82
CA ILE A 14 10.59 -13.72 -2.90
C ILE A 14 10.27 -14.80 -3.93
N ALA A 15 9.92 -16.01 -3.53
CA ALA A 15 9.55 -17.07 -4.46
C ALA A 15 8.33 -16.69 -5.33
N VAL A 16 7.35 -16.02 -4.75
CA VAL A 16 6.18 -15.49 -5.48
C VAL A 16 6.58 -14.37 -6.44
N HIS A 17 7.49 -13.49 -6.02
CA HIS A 17 8.06 -12.46 -6.88
C HIS A 17 8.74 -13.05 -8.11
N GLU A 18 9.65 -14.01 -7.91
CA GLU A 18 10.35 -14.72 -8.98
C GLU A 18 9.40 -15.49 -9.89
N LEU A 19 8.32 -16.07 -9.30
CA LEU A 19 7.26 -16.71 -10.08
C LEU A 19 6.56 -15.72 -11.03
N GLY A 20 6.41 -14.46 -10.63
CA GLY A 20 5.90 -13.39 -11.49
C GLY A 20 6.77 -13.19 -12.73
N HIS A 21 8.08 -13.06 -12.54
CA HIS A 21 9.05 -12.94 -13.63
C HIS A 21 9.02 -14.16 -14.54
N PHE A 22 9.03 -15.35 -13.94
CA PHE A 22 8.96 -16.62 -14.66
C PHE A 22 7.72 -16.73 -15.57
N LEU A 23 6.54 -16.48 -15.02
CA LEU A 23 5.28 -16.58 -15.78
C LEU A 23 5.22 -15.56 -16.92
N ALA A 24 5.67 -14.32 -16.66
CA ALA A 24 5.71 -13.27 -17.67
C ALA A 24 6.75 -13.57 -18.76
N ALA A 25 7.95 -14.06 -18.40
CA ALA A 25 8.98 -14.45 -19.35
C ALA A 25 8.49 -15.57 -20.29
N LYS A 26 7.90 -16.63 -19.72
CA LYS A 26 7.29 -17.71 -20.52
C LYS A 26 6.15 -17.22 -21.43
N ALA A 27 5.27 -16.36 -20.93
CA ALA A 27 4.18 -15.77 -21.72
C ALA A 27 4.70 -14.87 -22.85
N CYS A 28 5.83 -14.18 -22.66
CA CYS A 28 6.48 -13.35 -23.67
C CYS A 28 7.36 -14.14 -24.66
N GLY A 29 7.54 -15.45 -24.44
CA GLY A 29 8.39 -16.31 -25.26
C GLY A 29 9.88 -16.15 -24.97
N VAL A 30 10.26 -15.59 -23.82
CA VAL A 30 11.64 -15.52 -23.35
C VAL A 30 12.06 -16.87 -22.81
N ARG A 31 13.28 -17.31 -23.17
CA ARG A 31 13.86 -18.53 -22.63
C ARG A 31 14.24 -18.32 -21.16
N VAL A 32 13.74 -19.21 -20.30
CA VAL A 32 14.13 -19.27 -18.89
C VAL A 32 15.01 -20.50 -18.70
N ASN A 33 16.25 -20.26 -18.27
CA ASN A 33 17.26 -21.28 -18.06
C ASN A 33 17.06 -21.98 -16.73
N GLU A 34 16.82 -21.24 -15.64
CA GLU A 34 16.58 -21.81 -14.32
C GLU A 34 15.51 -21.00 -13.56
N PHE A 35 14.65 -21.72 -12.87
CA PHE A 35 13.75 -21.19 -11.85
C PHE A 35 14.06 -21.85 -10.51
N SER A 36 14.53 -21.07 -9.55
CA SER A 36 15.00 -21.58 -8.26
C SER A 36 14.22 -21.01 -7.08
N ILE A 37 13.85 -21.88 -6.15
CA ILE A 37 13.32 -21.51 -4.84
C ILE A 37 14.42 -21.72 -3.80
N GLY A 38 14.78 -20.66 -3.08
CA GLY A 38 15.88 -20.65 -2.13
C GLY A 38 17.24 -20.32 -2.75
N MET A 39 18.25 -20.32 -1.92
CA MET A 39 19.64 -20.02 -2.27
C MET A 39 20.60 -21.12 -1.80
N GLY A 40 21.86 -21.09 -2.31
CA GLY A 40 22.90 -22.06 -1.96
C GLY A 40 22.85 -23.35 -2.79
N PRO A 41 23.40 -24.47 -2.31
CA PRO A 41 23.42 -25.72 -3.07
C PRO A 41 22.02 -26.25 -3.34
N ALA A 42 21.81 -26.80 -4.54
CA ALA A 42 20.55 -27.44 -4.89
C ALA A 42 20.39 -28.75 -4.11
N ILE A 43 19.28 -28.90 -3.38
CA ILE A 43 18.89 -30.15 -2.70
C ILE A 43 18.15 -31.04 -3.70
N PHE A 44 17.36 -30.45 -4.55
CA PHE A 44 16.59 -31.11 -5.61
C PHE A 44 16.62 -30.26 -6.85
N HIS A 45 16.79 -30.87 -8.01
CA HIS A 45 16.63 -30.22 -9.31
C HIS A 45 16.01 -31.17 -10.34
N THR A 46 15.31 -30.60 -11.28
CA THR A 46 14.74 -31.34 -12.39
C THR A 46 14.65 -30.43 -13.60
N THR A 47 14.93 -30.97 -14.78
CA THR A 47 14.79 -30.20 -16.02
C THR A 47 13.52 -30.64 -16.72
N LYS A 48 12.68 -29.67 -17.04
CA LYS A 48 11.49 -29.90 -17.85
C LYS A 48 11.51 -28.93 -19.03
N ASP A 49 11.39 -29.46 -20.23
CA ASP A 49 11.55 -28.75 -21.48
C ASP A 49 12.96 -28.10 -21.54
N GLU A 50 13.07 -26.80 -21.43
CA GLU A 50 14.32 -26.06 -21.49
C GLU A 50 14.69 -25.34 -20.16
N THR A 51 13.88 -25.54 -19.11
CA THR A 51 14.03 -24.85 -17.83
C THR A 51 14.43 -25.86 -16.76
N GLU A 52 15.49 -25.54 -16.02
CA GLU A 52 15.83 -26.23 -14.79
C GLU A 52 15.02 -25.67 -13.62
N TYR A 53 14.36 -26.53 -12.89
CA TYR A 53 13.64 -26.18 -11.66
C TYR A 53 14.43 -26.69 -10.48
N SER A 54 14.83 -25.82 -9.56
CA SER A 54 15.64 -26.20 -8.42
C SER A 54 15.04 -25.75 -7.08
N LEU A 55 15.22 -26.60 -6.07
CA LEU A 55 14.98 -26.29 -4.67
C LEU A 55 16.31 -26.27 -3.96
N ARG A 56 16.65 -25.16 -3.30
CA ARG A 56 17.95 -24.94 -2.70
C ARG A 56 17.90 -24.96 -1.18
N LEU A 57 19.04 -25.19 -0.54
CA LEU A 57 19.16 -25.47 0.90
C LEU A 57 18.66 -24.35 1.79
N LEU A 58 18.93 -23.10 1.44
CA LEU A 58 18.54 -21.95 2.26
C LEU A 58 17.17 -21.46 1.80
N PRO A 59 16.13 -21.48 2.67
CA PRO A 59 14.79 -21.05 2.30
C PRO A 59 14.66 -19.52 2.25
N ILE A 60 15.68 -18.85 1.79
CA ILE A 60 15.76 -17.39 1.65
C ILE A 60 16.10 -17.10 0.20
N GLY A 61 15.24 -16.28 -0.43
CA GLY A 61 15.49 -15.91 -1.81
C GLY A 61 14.95 -16.92 -2.83
N GLY A 62 15.35 -16.72 -4.03
CA GLY A 62 15.06 -17.45 -5.23
C GLY A 62 15.59 -16.65 -6.40
N PHE A 63 15.52 -17.18 -7.60
CA PHE A 63 15.84 -16.46 -8.81
C PHE A 63 15.17 -17.11 -10.03
N CYS A 64 14.99 -16.29 -11.05
CA CYS A 64 14.53 -16.70 -12.36
C CYS A 64 15.58 -16.25 -13.38
N ALA A 65 16.50 -17.15 -13.74
CA ALA A 65 17.56 -16.85 -14.72
C ALA A 65 17.01 -16.90 -16.14
N MET A 66 17.02 -15.78 -16.81
CA MET A 66 16.57 -15.66 -18.19
C MET A 66 17.76 -15.58 -19.15
N GLU A 67 17.63 -16.14 -20.32
CA GLU A 67 18.61 -16.05 -21.36
C GLU A 67 18.87 -14.60 -21.76
N GLY A 68 20.13 -14.16 -21.85
CA GLY A 68 20.49 -12.79 -22.21
C GLY A 68 20.13 -11.76 -21.14
N GLU A 69 20.10 -12.13 -19.86
CA GLU A 69 19.87 -11.22 -18.74
C GLU A 69 21.19 -10.61 -18.25
N ASP A 70 22.19 -11.43 -17.98
CA ASP A 70 23.49 -11.02 -17.45
C ASP A 70 24.60 -10.98 -18.52
N GLU A 71 24.48 -11.78 -19.56
CA GLU A 71 25.46 -11.90 -20.64
C GLU A 71 24.77 -11.80 -22.01
N GLU A 72 25.50 -11.28 -23.00
CA GLU A 72 24.98 -11.25 -24.37
C GLU A 72 24.72 -12.65 -24.92
N SER A 73 23.57 -12.85 -25.57
CA SER A 73 23.19 -14.14 -26.11
C SER A 73 22.73 -14.04 -27.57
N ASP A 74 23.11 -15.06 -28.35
CA ASP A 74 22.64 -15.19 -29.73
C ASP A 74 21.27 -15.85 -29.89
N ASP A 75 20.68 -16.33 -28.78
CA ASP A 75 19.33 -16.88 -28.82
C ASP A 75 18.30 -15.76 -29.15
N PRO A 76 17.48 -15.91 -30.20
CA PRO A 76 16.46 -14.93 -30.55
C PRO A 76 15.39 -14.75 -29.45
N ARG A 77 15.31 -15.67 -28.48
CA ARG A 77 14.43 -15.60 -27.30
C ARG A 77 15.13 -15.02 -26.08
N ALA A 78 16.37 -14.51 -26.23
CA ALA A 78 17.06 -13.81 -25.14
C ALA A 78 16.27 -12.56 -24.72
N LEU A 79 16.29 -12.25 -23.40
CA LEU A 79 15.61 -11.09 -22.82
C LEU A 79 16.07 -9.78 -23.48
N GLU A 80 17.36 -9.62 -23.68
CA GLU A 80 17.96 -8.40 -24.28
C GLU A 80 17.45 -8.13 -25.70
N ARG A 81 17.08 -9.17 -26.45
CA ARG A 81 16.57 -9.09 -27.84
C ARG A 81 15.07 -8.83 -27.92
N GLN A 82 14.37 -8.84 -26.78
CA GLN A 82 12.92 -8.57 -26.75
C GLN A 82 12.61 -7.08 -26.84
N GLY A 83 11.44 -6.77 -27.39
CA GLY A 83 10.95 -5.40 -27.45
C GLY A 83 10.67 -4.81 -26.07
N PHE A 84 10.72 -3.49 -25.98
CA PHE A 84 10.56 -2.72 -24.74
C PHE A 84 9.36 -3.15 -23.88
N TRP A 85 8.19 -3.33 -24.48
CA TRP A 85 6.95 -3.67 -23.75
C TRP A 85 7.00 -5.06 -23.10
N LYS A 86 7.65 -6.03 -23.76
CA LYS A 86 7.85 -7.35 -23.17
C LYS A 86 8.79 -7.29 -21.96
N LYS A 87 9.91 -6.56 -22.09
CA LYS A 87 10.84 -6.35 -20.98
C LYS A 87 10.14 -5.67 -19.81
N LEU A 88 9.39 -4.59 -20.07
CA LEU A 88 8.65 -3.87 -19.05
C LEU A 88 7.65 -4.78 -18.32
N LEU A 89 6.88 -5.60 -19.08
CA LEU A 89 5.93 -6.55 -18.50
C LEU A 89 6.64 -7.55 -17.57
N ILE A 90 7.77 -8.11 -18.02
CA ILE A 90 8.55 -9.06 -17.24
C ILE A 90 9.08 -8.40 -15.97
N PHE A 91 9.67 -7.20 -16.04
CA PHE A 91 10.21 -6.51 -14.86
C PHE A 91 9.14 -6.11 -13.83
N VAL A 92 7.93 -5.74 -14.29
CA VAL A 92 6.83 -5.35 -13.38
C VAL A 92 6.13 -6.59 -12.79
N ALA A 93 6.21 -7.75 -13.46
CA ALA A 93 5.45 -8.93 -13.08
C ALA A 93 5.77 -9.45 -11.67
N GLY A 94 7.02 -9.36 -11.21
CA GLY A 94 7.39 -9.75 -9.85
C GLY A 94 6.67 -8.92 -8.80
N ALA A 95 6.72 -7.59 -8.93
CA ALA A 95 6.02 -6.68 -8.02
C ALA A 95 4.48 -6.86 -8.11
N ALA A 96 3.94 -7.09 -9.29
CA ALA A 96 2.52 -7.35 -9.51
C ALA A 96 2.06 -8.63 -8.80
N MET A 97 2.88 -9.69 -8.82
CA MET A 97 2.58 -10.93 -8.08
C MET A 97 2.59 -10.74 -6.58
N ASN A 98 3.53 -9.96 -6.03
CA ASN A 98 3.52 -9.61 -4.61
C ASN A 98 2.28 -8.81 -4.21
N PHE A 99 1.88 -7.83 -5.05
CA PHE A 99 0.66 -7.07 -4.85
C PHE A 99 -0.59 -7.97 -4.86
N LEU A 100 -0.69 -8.87 -5.83
CA LEU A 100 -1.79 -9.84 -5.92
C LEU A 100 -1.82 -10.77 -4.70
N THR A 101 -0.66 -11.22 -4.25
CA THR A 101 -0.54 -12.06 -3.05
C THR A 101 -1.02 -11.31 -1.80
N GLY A 102 -0.62 -10.04 -1.63
CA GLY A 102 -1.11 -9.18 -0.55
C GLY A 102 -2.64 -9.05 -0.58
N PHE A 103 -3.21 -8.84 -1.76
CA PHE A 103 -4.66 -8.78 -1.93
C PHE A 103 -5.37 -10.09 -1.55
N VAL A 104 -4.82 -11.25 -1.96
CA VAL A 104 -5.37 -12.57 -1.58
C VAL A 104 -5.28 -12.78 -0.07
N ILE A 105 -4.17 -12.40 0.57
CA ILE A 105 -4.01 -12.47 2.02
C ILE A 105 -5.09 -11.62 2.71
N MET A 106 -5.33 -10.39 2.24
CA MET A 106 -6.38 -9.52 2.80
C MET A 106 -7.78 -10.11 2.62
N LEU A 107 -8.07 -10.75 1.48
CA LEU A 107 -9.33 -11.47 1.27
C LEU A 107 -9.51 -12.61 2.30
N CYS A 108 -8.47 -13.38 2.55
CA CYS A 108 -8.51 -14.46 3.54
C CYS A 108 -8.72 -13.90 4.96
N LEU A 109 -8.02 -12.81 5.33
CA LEU A 109 -8.17 -12.18 6.64
C LEU A 109 -9.58 -11.63 6.86
N TYR A 110 -10.20 -11.08 5.82
CA TYR A 110 -11.55 -10.50 5.91
C TYR A 110 -12.68 -11.49 5.63
N ALA A 111 -12.39 -12.75 5.35
CA ALA A 111 -13.41 -13.76 5.09
C ALA A 111 -14.42 -13.92 6.25
N GLY A 112 -13.94 -13.79 7.50
CA GLY A 112 -14.76 -13.88 8.73
C GLY A 112 -15.24 -12.53 9.29
N ALA A 113 -14.94 -11.40 8.63
CA ALA A 113 -15.34 -10.09 9.14
C ALA A 113 -16.88 -9.94 9.20
N GLN A 114 -17.40 -9.31 10.27
CA GLN A 114 -18.82 -9.02 10.42
C GLN A 114 -19.19 -7.63 9.91
N GLY A 115 -18.25 -6.68 9.98
CA GLY A 115 -18.42 -5.31 9.53
C GLY A 115 -17.09 -4.59 9.38
N PHE A 116 -17.10 -3.42 8.74
CA PHE A 116 -15.96 -2.55 8.59
C PHE A 116 -16.28 -1.13 9.03
N TYR A 117 -15.32 -0.50 9.69
CA TYR A 117 -15.43 0.92 10.00
C TYR A 117 -15.21 1.76 8.76
N THR A 118 -16.08 2.73 8.54
CA THR A 118 -16.01 3.70 7.45
C THR A 118 -15.43 5.02 7.93
N ALA A 119 -15.04 5.90 7.00
CA ALA A 119 -14.68 7.27 7.29
C ALA A 119 -15.92 8.21 7.26
N GLU A 120 -17.10 7.69 7.62
CA GLU A 120 -18.33 8.47 7.72
C GLU A 120 -18.31 9.34 8.98
N ILE A 121 -18.73 10.59 8.86
CA ILE A 121 -18.91 11.52 9.99
C ILE A 121 -20.17 11.09 10.73
N VAL A 122 -20.00 10.67 11.99
CA VAL A 122 -21.09 10.16 12.82
C VAL A 122 -21.57 11.16 13.84
N GLU A 123 -20.73 12.14 14.19
CA GLU A 123 -21.07 13.15 15.18
C GLU A 123 -20.32 14.45 14.88
N LEU A 124 -20.95 15.57 15.16
CA LEU A 124 -20.39 16.92 15.11
C LEU A 124 -20.51 17.57 16.49
N ASP A 125 -19.46 18.25 16.91
CA ASP A 125 -19.53 19.07 18.11
C ASP A 125 -20.57 20.18 17.90
N PRO A 126 -21.53 20.39 18.83
CA PRO A 126 -22.55 21.44 18.68
C PRO A 126 -21.97 22.83 18.49
N ALA A 127 -20.77 23.10 19.02
CA ALA A 127 -20.06 24.37 18.88
C ALA A 127 -19.21 24.45 17.59
N PHE A 128 -19.21 23.43 16.73
CA PHE A 128 -18.41 23.43 15.51
C PHE A 128 -18.99 24.40 14.47
N PRO A 129 -18.26 25.49 14.09
CA PRO A 129 -18.84 26.55 13.28
C PRO A 129 -19.00 26.19 11.79
N GLN A 130 -18.27 25.15 11.32
CA GLN A 130 -18.23 24.77 9.90
C GLN A 130 -19.13 23.56 9.61
N GLN A 131 -20.27 23.46 10.31
CA GLN A 131 -21.31 22.45 10.08
C GLN A 131 -22.46 22.99 9.20
N GLY A 132 -23.24 22.07 8.62
CA GLY A 132 -24.43 22.38 7.81
C GLY A 132 -24.20 22.24 6.31
N GLU A 133 -25.13 22.73 5.49
CA GLU A 133 -25.10 22.51 4.05
C GLU A 133 -23.84 23.04 3.36
N ASN A 134 -23.34 24.20 3.80
CA ASN A 134 -22.09 24.80 3.30
C ASN A 134 -20.83 24.28 3.99
N GLY A 135 -20.97 23.49 5.04
CA GLY A 135 -19.90 22.83 5.78
C GLY A 135 -19.95 21.31 5.65
N ILE A 136 -19.63 20.61 6.74
CA ILE A 136 -19.78 19.16 6.86
C ILE A 136 -21.04 18.80 7.65
N MET A 137 -21.55 17.61 7.42
CA MET A 137 -22.76 17.09 8.06
C MET A 137 -22.56 15.66 8.53
N VAL A 138 -23.34 15.24 9.50
CA VAL A 138 -23.46 13.82 9.87
C VAL A 138 -23.95 13.04 8.66
N GLY A 139 -23.34 11.87 8.38
CA GLY A 139 -23.59 11.06 7.20
C GLY A 139 -22.68 11.37 5.99
N ASP A 140 -21.89 12.44 6.05
CA ASP A 140 -20.85 12.69 5.05
C ASP A 140 -19.75 11.65 5.16
N VAL A 141 -19.28 11.08 4.03
CA VAL A 141 -18.14 10.18 4.00
C VAL A 141 -16.90 10.94 3.56
N ILE A 142 -15.90 10.99 4.40
CA ILE A 142 -14.61 11.63 4.10
C ILE A 142 -13.97 10.92 2.91
N TRP A 143 -13.79 11.64 1.81
CA TRP A 143 -13.26 11.11 0.55
C TRP A 143 -11.77 11.39 0.36
N ALA A 144 -11.32 12.58 0.71
CA ALA A 144 -9.92 13.00 0.63
C ALA A 144 -9.65 14.14 1.61
N ILE A 145 -8.39 14.27 2.06
CA ILE A 145 -7.89 15.38 2.89
C ILE A 145 -6.63 15.91 2.20
N ASN A 146 -6.57 17.21 1.90
CA ASN A 146 -5.50 17.88 1.16
C ASN A 146 -5.06 17.12 -0.11
N GLY A 147 -6.04 16.56 -0.84
CA GLY A 147 -5.81 15.78 -2.05
C GLY A 147 -5.47 14.29 -1.81
N GLU A 148 -5.07 13.90 -0.59
CA GLU A 148 -4.80 12.49 -0.27
C GLU A 148 -6.11 11.71 -0.11
N ARG A 149 -6.23 10.61 -0.86
CA ARG A 149 -7.44 9.78 -0.88
C ARG A 149 -7.59 9.00 0.43
N ILE A 150 -8.79 9.03 1.01
CA ILE A 150 -9.17 8.23 2.19
C ILE A 150 -9.89 6.97 1.70
N TYR A 151 -9.37 5.80 2.04
CA TYR A 151 -9.95 4.48 1.75
C TYR A 151 -10.52 3.83 3.01
N LEU A 152 -9.81 3.97 4.14
CA LEU A 152 -10.11 3.34 5.41
C LEU A 152 -10.32 4.40 6.50
N LYS A 153 -11.00 4.01 7.58
CA LYS A 153 -11.13 4.89 8.76
C LYS A 153 -9.76 5.33 9.30
N SER A 154 -8.80 4.42 9.38
CA SER A 154 -7.43 4.68 9.85
C SER A 154 -6.69 5.74 9.03
N ASP A 155 -7.03 5.89 7.75
CA ASP A 155 -6.38 6.84 6.87
C ASP A 155 -6.58 8.29 7.32
N VAL A 156 -7.74 8.59 7.90
CA VAL A 156 -8.06 9.94 8.36
C VAL A 156 -7.02 10.42 9.36
N SER A 157 -6.76 9.64 10.41
CA SER A 157 -5.74 9.98 11.42
C SER A 157 -4.33 9.97 10.86
N THR A 158 -4.01 9.01 9.99
CA THR A 158 -2.69 8.91 9.36
C THR A 158 -2.40 10.14 8.49
N VAL A 159 -3.35 10.52 7.64
CA VAL A 159 -3.20 11.67 6.75
C VAL A 159 -3.14 12.97 7.55
N LEU A 160 -4.03 13.17 8.53
CA LEU A 160 -4.01 14.35 9.41
C LEU A 160 -2.70 14.47 10.21
N GLY A 161 -2.05 13.36 10.55
CA GLY A 161 -0.78 13.34 11.28
C GLY A 161 0.46 13.68 10.43
N VAL A 162 0.33 13.64 9.10
CA VAL A 162 1.47 13.85 8.16
C VAL A 162 1.32 15.13 7.34
N VAL A 163 0.10 15.64 7.21
CA VAL A 163 -0.16 16.88 6.45
C VAL A 163 0.46 18.08 7.14
N ASP A 164 1.24 18.87 6.39
CA ASP A 164 1.68 20.19 6.84
C ASP A 164 0.46 21.10 7.00
N LEU A 165 0.23 21.52 8.23
CA LEU A 165 -0.85 22.44 8.57
C LEU A 165 -0.30 23.85 8.65
N ASP A 166 -1.08 24.83 8.17
CA ASP A 166 -0.81 26.24 8.44
C ASP A 166 -1.00 26.58 9.94
N GLU A 167 -0.71 27.80 10.33
CA GLU A 167 -0.84 28.27 11.73
C GLU A 167 -2.26 28.07 12.29
N ASN A 168 -3.28 28.11 11.41
CA ASN A 168 -4.69 27.91 11.74
C ASN A 168 -5.10 26.44 11.72
N GLY A 169 -4.23 25.54 11.27
CA GLY A 169 -4.55 24.14 11.07
C GLY A 169 -5.60 23.92 9.98
N THR A 170 -5.48 24.66 8.87
CA THR A 170 -6.45 24.59 7.76
C THR A 170 -6.24 23.34 6.92
N ILE A 171 -7.33 22.63 6.60
CA ILE A 171 -7.33 21.48 5.68
C ILE A 171 -8.39 21.67 4.60
N GLU A 172 -8.14 21.20 3.38
CA GLU A 172 -9.15 20.98 2.35
C GLU A 172 -9.68 19.55 2.49
N MET A 173 -10.91 19.41 2.93
CA MET A 173 -11.57 18.10 3.02
C MET A 173 -12.55 17.94 1.86
N THR A 174 -12.44 16.84 1.13
CA THR A 174 -13.48 16.43 0.17
C THR A 174 -14.36 15.39 0.85
N VAL A 175 -15.63 15.66 0.94
CA VAL A 175 -16.63 14.70 1.46
C VAL A 175 -17.54 14.22 0.34
N LYS A 176 -18.12 13.03 0.50
CA LYS A 176 -19.15 12.49 -0.37
C LYS A 176 -20.48 12.53 0.36
N ARG A 177 -21.43 13.33 -0.18
CA ARG A 177 -22.79 13.53 0.34
C ARG A 177 -23.79 13.18 -0.76
N GLY A 178 -24.69 12.22 -0.52
CA GLY A 178 -25.70 11.83 -1.53
C GLY A 178 -25.14 11.38 -2.87
N GLY A 179 -23.88 10.91 -2.92
CA GLY A 179 -23.19 10.51 -4.14
C GLY A 179 -22.29 11.58 -4.75
N GLU A 180 -22.47 12.84 -4.44
CA GLU A 180 -21.68 13.98 -4.93
C GLU A 180 -20.45 14.24 -4.07
N LYS A 181 -19.38 14.74 -4.70
CA LYS A 181 -18.14 15.13 -4.01
C LYS A 181 -18.15 16.64 -3.78
N LEU A 182 -18.06 17.01 -2.52
CA LEU A 182 -18.09 18.41 -2.08
C LEU A 182 -16.76 18.74 -1.40
N LYS A 183 -16.12 19.82 -1.84
CA LYS A 183 -14.91 20.34 -1.19
C LYS A 183 -15.29 21.31 -0.09
N ARG A 184 -14.65 21.18 1.06
CA ARG A 184 -14.86 22.00 2.26
C ARG A 184 -13.52 22.36 2.87
N THR A 185 -13.38 23.60 3.28
CA THR A 185 -12.21 24.06 4.02
C THR A 185 -12.54 24.04 5.51
N LEU A 186 -11.78 23.32 6.29
CA LEU A 186 -11.96 23.20 7.74
C LEU A 186 -10.71 23.75 8.45
N THR A 187 -10.94 24.37 9.60
CA THR A 187 -9.90 24.92 10.47
C THR A 187 -9.98 24.28 11.86
N LEU A 188 -8.83 24.10 12.50
CA LEU A 188 -8.81 23.65 13.89
C LEU A 188 -9.51 24.67 14.79
N GLN A 189 -10.38 24.17 15.66
CA GLN A 189 -11.08 24.95 16.68
C GLN A 189 -10.53 24.56 18.05
N THR A 190 -10.55 25.53 18.98
CA THR A 190 -10.18 25.28 20.38
C THR A 190 -11.45 24.91 21.16
N TYR A 191 -11.39 23.77 21.82
CA TYR A 191 -12.45 23.26 22.70
C TYR A 191 -11.89 23.07 24.10
N THR A 192 -12.76 23.16 25.11
CA THR A 192 -12.40 22.79 26.48
C THR A 192 -12.81 21.35 26.72
N ASP A 193 -11.88 20.52 27.16
CA ASP A 193 -12.15 19.12 27.51
C ASP A 193 -12.85 18.99 28.88
N GLU A 194 -13.20 17.76 29.26
CA GLU A 194 -13.86 17.47 30.55
C GLU A 194 -13.01 17.84 31.76
N ASN A 195 -11.69 17.99 31.61
CA ASN A 195 -10.75 18.37 32.65
C ASN A 195 -10.47 19.89 32.68
N GLY A 196 -11.11 20.66 31.78
CA GLY A 196 -10.91 22.12 31.67
C GLY A 196 -9.67 22.49 30.84
N ALA A 197 -9.01 21.53 30.17
CA ALA A 197 -7.87 21.82 29.30
C ALA A 197 -8.33 22.23 27.89
N GLU A 198 -7.60 23.19 27.29
CA GLU A 198 -7.83 23.59 25.89
C GLU A 198 -7.25 22.56 24.94
N VAL A 199 -8.10 22.01 24.06
CA VAL A 199 -7.73 21.01 23.04
C VAL A 199 -8.12 21.55 21.66
N ARG A 200 -7.18 21.53 20.71
CA ARG A 200 -7.45 21.91 19.31
C ARG A 200 -7.86 20.68 18.50
N ARG A 201 -9.04 20.73 17.87
CA ARG A 201 -9.58 19.66 17.03
C ARG A 201 -10.53 20.20 15.98
N TYR A 202 -10.87 19.38 14.96
CA TYR A 202 -11.80 19.76 13.89
C TYR A 202 -13.29 19.62 14.26
N GLY A 203 -13.63 19.23 15.48
CA GLY A 203 -15.01 19.16 15.96
C GLY A 203 -15.90 18.13 15.30
N PHE A 204 -15.34 17.07 14.70
CA PHE A 204 -16.11 15.95 14.17
C PHE A 204 -15.58 14.60 14.66
N THR A 205 -16.48 13.64 14.81
CA THR A 205 -16.17 12.23 15.07
C THR A 205 -16.55 11.41 13.84
N TYR A 206 -15.71 10.44 13.48
CA TYR A 206 -15.92 9.58 12.33
C TYR A 206 -15.78 8.10 12.68
N GLY A 207 -16.47 7.23 11.97
CA GLY A 207 -16.39 5.79 12.23
C GLY A 207 -17.72 5.06 12.12
N GLY A 208 -18.52 5.35 11.10
CA GLY A 208 -19.69 4.54 10.78
C GLY A 208 -19.32 3.08 10.53
N ILE A 209 -20.29 2.20 10.56
CA ILE A 209 -20.09 0.75 10.33
C ILE A 209 -20.89 0.34 9.11
N VAL A 210 -20.25 -0.41 8.20
CA VAL A 210 -20.91 -1.08 7.08
C VAL A 210 -20.86 -2.58 7.28
N GLU A 211 -21.97 -3.28 7.00
CA GLU A 211 -22.05 -4.73 7.06
C GLU A 211 -21.08 -5.39 6.05
N ALA A 212 -20.39 -6.45 6.48
CA ALA A 212 -19.40 -7.14 5.65
C ALA A 212 -20.06 -8.12 4.67
N THR A 213 -20.77 -7.62 3.68
CA THR A 213 -21.22 -8.44 2.55
C THR A 213 -20.02 -8.93 1.70
N PRO A 214 -20.16 -9.98 0.86
CA PRO A 214 -19.06 -10.45 0.02
C PRO A 214 -18.40 -9.34 -0.83
N LEU A 215 -19.22 -8.43 -1.39
CA LEU A 215 -18.72 -7.30 -2.18
C LEU A 215 -17.96 -6.29 -1.31
N VAL A 216 -18.44 -6.00 -0.11
CA VAL A 216 -17.78 -5.09 0.83
C VAL A 216 -16.46 -5.70 1.32
N ARG A 217 -16.39 -7.02 1.58
CA ARG A 217 -15.12 -7.71 1.90
C ARG A 217 -14.10 -7.58 0.76
N LEU A 218 -14.52 -7.79 -0.48
CA LEU A 218 -13.67 -7.61 -1.66
C LEU A 218 -13.17 -6.16 -1.76
N GLN A 219 -14.05 -5.18 -1.58
CA GLN A 219 -13.73 -3.75 -1.61
C GLN A 219 -12.75 -3.35 -0.52
N TYR A 220 -12.95 -3.78 0.72
CA TYR A 220 -12.05 -3.45 1.83
C TYR A 220 -10.71 -4.17 1.74
N SER A 221 -10.67 -5.40 1.21
CA SER A 221 -9.42 -6.09 0.89
C SER A 221 -8.61 -5.29 -0.14
N TRP A 222 -9.27 -4.81 -1.19
CA TRP A 222 -8.65 -3.95 -2.19
C TRP A 222 -8.16 -2.63 -1.60
N TYR A 223 -8.98 -1.96 -0.79
CA TYR A 223 -8.61 -0.70 -0.13
C TYR A 223 -7.41 -0.86 0.79
N ASN A 224 -7.34 -1.91 1.60
CA ASN A 224 -6.18 -2.18 2.44
C ASN A 224 -4.92 -2.45 1.62
N THR A 225 -5.03 -3.20 0.53
CA THR A 225 -3.87 -3.47 -0.34
C THR A 225 -3.34 -2.17 -0.96
N LEU A 226 -4.21 -1.27 -1.40
CA LEU A 226 -3.82 0.06 -1.88
C LEU A 226 -3.23 0.93 -0.77
N ASP A 227 -3.77 0.84 0.44
CA ASP A 227 -3.29 1.59 1.59
C ASP A 227 -1.86 1.22 1.96
N PHE A 228 -1.49 -0.06 1.94
CA PHE A 228 -0.10 -0.48 2.12
C PHE A 228 0.86 0.17 1.10
N VAL A 229 0.49 0.20 -0.18
CA VAL A 229 1.29 0.88 -1.22
C VAL A 229 1.42 2.37 -0.92
N ARG A 230 0.33 3.01 -0.49
CA ARG A 230 0.33 4.42 -0.08
C ARG A 230 1.24 4.67 1.11
N LEU A 231 1.16 3.84 2.16
CA LEU A 231 1.99 3.97 3.37
C LEU A 231 3.48 3.88 3.03
N VAL A 232 3.88 2.94 2.15
CA VAL A 232 5.26 2.85 1.67
C VAL A 232 5.66 4.13 0.94
N ARG A 233 4.83 4.63 0.02
CA ARG A 233 5.09 5.89 -0.69
C ARG A 233 5.25 7.07 0.29
N MET A 234 4.36 7.22 1.25
CA MET A 234 4.40 8.30 2.24
C MET A 234 5.67 8.20 3.11
N SER A 235 6.02 7.00 3.56
CA SER A 235 7.25 6.78 4.35
C SER A 235 8.52 7.14 3.57
N LEU A 236 8.58 6.77 2.29
CA LEU A 236 9.71 7.14 1.42
C LEU A 236 9.79 8.65 1.20
N MET A 237 8.66 9.31 0.96
CA MET A 237 8.61 10.77 0.80
C MET A 237 9.09 11.50 2.05
N LEU A 238 8.60 11.10 3.24
CA LEU A 238 9.05 11.67 4.51
C LEU A 238 10.54 11.46 4.75
N SER A 239 11.07 10.27 4.44
CA SER A 239 12.51 9.99 4.53
C SER A 239 13.33 10.91 3.62
N LEU A 240 12.87 11.14 2.38
CA LEU A 240 13.55 12.04 1.44
C LEU A 240 13.52 13.50 1.89
N ILE A 241 12.41 13.97 2.47
CA ILE A 241 12.29 15.33 3.03
C ILE A 241 13.29 15.50 4.17
N HIS A 242 13.38 14.57 5.12
CA HIS A 242 14.33 14.63 6.23
C HIS A 242 15.80 14.59 5.79
N ILE A 243 16.12 13.90 4.71
CA ILE A 243 17.47 13.87 4.14
C ILE A 243 17.81 15.21 3.44
N SER A 244 16.82 15.87 2.84
CA SER A 244 17.00 17.12 2.11
C SER A 244 16.99 18.37 2.98
N GLU A 245 16.46 18.31 4.21
CA GLU A 245 16.58 19.39 5.18
C GLU A 245 17.99 19.39 5.79
N PRO A 246 18.85 20.39 5.49
CA PRO A 246 20.11 20.52 6.19
C PRO A 246 19.78 20.81 7.67
N THR A 247 20.23 19.94 8.57
CA THR A 247 20.17 20.17 9.99
C THR A 247 20.63 21.60 10.29
N ARG A 248 19.71 22.50 10.60
CA ARG A 248 20.04 23.80 11.21
C ARG A 248 20.69 23.47 12.56
N ARG A 249 22.01 23.28 12.55
CA ARG A 249 22.80 23.37 13.76
C ARG A 249 22.66 24.81 14.24
N THR A 250 21.87 25.04 15.27
CA THR A 250 21.97 26.24 16.06
C THR A 250 23.40 26.29 16.63
N PRO A 251 24.18 27.34 16.36
CA PRO A 251 25.48 27.48 17.00
C PRO A 251 25.23 27.65 18.51
N ILE A 252 25.84 26.76 19.29
CA ILE A 252 25.89 26.88 20.72
C ILE A 252 26.84 28.08 21.00
N SER A 253 26.25 29.19 21.42
CA SER A 253 26.96 30.35 21.98
C SER A 253 27.18 30.16 23.46
#